data_6804b3794a87c7a85c420426a5cfa35b
#
_entry.id   6804b3794a87c7a85c420426a5cfa35b
#
_cell.length_a   1.000
_cell.length_b   1.000
_cell.length_c   1.000
_cell.angle_alpha   90.00
_cell.angle_beta   90.00
_cell.angle_gamma   90.00
#
_symmetry.space_group_name_H-M   'P 1'
#
loop_
_entity.id
_entity.type
_entity.pdbx_description
1 polymer ?
#
loop_
_entity_poly.entity_id
_entity_poly.type
_entity_poly.pdbx_seq_one_letter_code
_entity_poly.pdbx_strand_id
1 'polypeptide(L)'
;MTHETEAVNLKYEWRSTRVRCLDDQGQRIGEIGWHMIDDDQTYVIERTWVDPNHRGTAIAAEMTKKLLDKITTENKKFIPLCSFTEHFLDKEPQYRKAAYYPHDEEEF
;
A
#
# COMPACT_ATOMS: atom_id res chain seq x y z
N MET A 1 -25.78 -7.68 7.89
CA MET A 1 -25.24 -8.11 7.60
C MET A 1 -24.74 -8.29 6.37
N THR A 2 -24.91 -7.93 5.49
CA THR A 2 -24.40 -8.08 4.27
C THR A 2 -23.18 -7.41 3.96
N HIS A 3 -22.81 -6.42 4.68
CA HIS A 3 -21.64 -5.72 4.42
C HIS A 3 -20.43 -6.54 4.64
N GLU A 4 -20.48 -7.46 5.52
CA GLU A 4 -19.33 -8.24 5.77
C GLU A 4 -19.09 -9.15 4.64
N THR A 5 -20.10 -9.57 3.97
CA THR A 5 -19.97 -10.44 2.85
C THR A 5 -19.21 -9.76 1.72
N GLU A 6 -19.43 -8.48 1.56
CA GLU A 6 -18.75 -7.80 0.52
C GLU A 6 -17.27 -7.75 0.76
N ALA A 7 -16.88 -7.56 2.00
CA ALA A 7 -15.48 -7.47 2.30
C ALA A 7 -14.77 -8.79 2.03
N VAL A 8 -15.40 -9.91 2.26
CA VAL A 8 -14.70 -11.15 2.08
C VAL A 8 -14.61 -11.57 0.64
N ASN A 9 -15.27 -10.89 -0.27
CA ASN A 9 -15.18 -11.23 -1.67
C ASN A 9 -14.09 -10.45 -2.42
N LEU A 10 -13.29 -9.70 -1.72
CA LEU A 10 -12.23 -8.94 -2.36
C LEU A 10 -11.02 -9.84 -2.61
N LYS A 11 -10.34 -9.59 -3.72
CA LYS A 11 -9.13 -10.32 -4.06
C LYS A 11 -8.02 -9.33 -4.31
N TYR A 12 -6.80 -9.76 -4.05
CA TYR A 12 -5.64 -8.90 -4.26
C TYR A 12 -4.74 -9.54 -5.30
N GLU A 13 -4.40 -8.76 -6.33
CA GLU A 13 -3.59 -9.24 -7.42
C GLU A 13 -2.24 -8.55 -7.36
N TRP A 14 -1.17 -9.30 -7.18
CA TRP A 14 0.17 -8.76 -7.08
C TRP A 14 0.87 -8.80 -8.41
N ARG A 15 1.42 -7.66 -8.82
CA ARG A 15 2.19 -7.57 -10.04
C ARG A 15 3.57 -7.08 -9.67
N SER A 16 4.47 -6.95 -10.63
CA SER A 16 5.86 -6.61 -10.32
C SER A 16 5.99 -5.26 -9.61
N THR A 17 5.14 -4.28 -9.95
CA THR A 17 5.25 -2.94 -9.36
C THR A 17 3.90 -2.40 -8.90
N ARG A 18 2.94 -3.27 -8.61
CA ARG A 18 1.65 -2.80 -8.11
C ARG A 18 0.87 -3.91 -7.46
N VAL A 19 -0.04 -3.53 -6.60
CA VAL A 19 -1.03 -4.45 -6.07
C VAL A 19 -2.39 -3.88 -6.42
N ARG A 20 -3.29 -4.72 -6.84
CA ARG A 20 -4.65 -4.32 -7.18
C ARG A 20 -5.63 -5.01 -6.28
N CYS A 21 -6.70 -4.31 -5.96
CA CYS A 21 -7.83 -4.90 -5.24
C CYS A 21 -8.94 -5.09 -6.25
N LEU A 22 -9.46 -6.30 -6.34
CA LEU A 22 -10.52 -6.64 -7.29
C LEU A 22 -11.77 -7.04 -6.53
N ASP A 23 -12.94 -6.69 -7.09
CA ASP A 23 -14.20 -7.11 -6.47
C ASP A 23 -14.52 -8.54 -6.92
N ASP A 24 -15.68 -9.05 -6.52
CA ASP A 24 -16.04 -10.43 -6.80
C ASP A 24 -16.36 -10.65 -8.27
N GLN A 25 -16.41 -9.61 -9.07
CA GLN A 25 -16.60 -9.74 -10.50
C GLN A 25 -15.33 -9.47 -11.26
N GLY A 26 -14.22 -9.36 -10.55
CA GLY A 26 -12.94 -9.18 -11.18
C GLY A 26 -12.63 -7.75 -11.59
N GLN A 27 -13.45 -6.79 -11.18
CA GLN A 27 -13.20 -5.41 -11.54
C GLN A 27 -12.20 -4.79 -10.58
N ARG A 28 -11.31 -3.98 -11.12
CA ARG A 28 -10.30 -3.31 -10.30
C ARG A 28 -10.95 -2.15 -9.55
N ILE A 29 -10.92 -2.19 -8.25
CA ILE A 29 -11.50 -1.15 -7.41
C ILE A 29 -10.45 -0.44 -6.57
N GLY A 30 -9.21 -0.88 -6.60
CA GLY A 30 -8.13 -0.19 -5.92
C GLY A 30 -6.78 -0.61 -6.46
N GLU A 31 -5.77 0.22 -6.24
CA GLU A 31 -4.43 -0.09 -6.71
C GLU A 31 -3.41 0.76 -5.97
N ILE A 32 -2.27 0.17 -5.63
CA ILE A 32 -1.11 0.91 -5.14
C ILE A 32 0.03 0.60 -6.10
N GLY A 33 0.71 1.65 -6.57
CA GLY A 33 1.84 1.50 -7.48
C GLY A 33 3.14 1.95 -6.82
N TRP A 34 4.22 1.29 -7.17
CA TRP A 34 5.54 1.62 -6.64
C TRP A 34 6.60 1.34 -7.68
N HIS A 35 7.83 1.75 -7.42
CA HIS A 35 8.97 1.24 -8.18
C HIS A 35 10.08 0.88 -7.19
N MET A 36 11.06 0.15 -7.64
CA MET A 36 12.11 -0.36 -6.77
C MET A 36 13.40 0.40 -7.03
N ILE A 37 14.16 0.64 -5.98
CA ILE A 37 15.49 1.24 -6.08
C ILE A 37 16.43 0.44 -5.18
N ASP A 38 17.70 0.77 -5.19
CA ASP A 38 18.72 0.17 -4.34
C ASP A 38 18.80 -1.35 -4.54
N ASP A 39 18.89 -1.76 -5.79
CA ASP A 39 18.97 -3.18 -6.12
C ASP A 39 17.78 -3.94 -5.56
N ASP A 40 16.61 -3.40 -5.74
CA ASP A 40 15.36 -4.00 -5.31
C ASP A 40 15.26 -4.14 -3.78
N GLN A 41 15.96 -3.30 -3.05
CA GLN A 41 15.85 -3.33 -1.59
C GLN A 41 14.89 -2.30 -1.04
N THR A 42 14.50 -1.30 -1.84
CA THR A 42 13.63 -0.23 -1.36
C THR A 42 12.46 -0.02 -2.31
N TYR A 43 11.27 -0.06 -1.76
CA TYR A 43 10.04 0.22 -2.50
C TYR A 43 9.79 1.72 -2.44
N VAL A 44 9.59 2.37 -3.58
CA VAL A 44 9.18 3.79 -3.59
C VAL A 44 7.69 3.79 -3.87
N ILE A 45 6.87 3.98 -2.84
CA ILE A 45 5.42 3.89 -2.97
C ILE A 45 4.90 5.21 -3.51
N GLU A 46 4.37 5.19 -4.73
CA GLU A 46 4.07 6.40 -5.46
C GLU A 46 2.64 6.88 -5.37
N ARG A 47 1.69 6.01 -5.42
CA ARG A 47 0.32 6.46 -5.34
C ARG A 47 -0.64 5.35 -4.98
N THR A 48 -1.78 5.74 -4.44
CA THR A 48 -2.84 4.84 -4.05
C THR A 48 -4.11 5.33 -4.71
N TRP A 49 -4.82 4.45 -5.38
CA TRP A 49 -6.08 4.79 -6.03
C TRP A 49 -7.18 3.87 -5.55
N VAL A 50 -8.37 4.43 -5.32
CA VAL A 50 -9.56 3.64 -5.01
C VAL A 50 -10.68 4.17 -5.87
N ASP A 51 -11.44 3.27 -6.47
CA ASP A 51 -12.57 3.63 -7.31
C ASP A 51 -13.51 4.56 -6.54
N PRO A 52 -14.00 5.64 -7.16
CA PRO A 52 -14.85 6.59 -6.45
C PRO A 52 -16.08 5.96 -5.78
N ASN A 53 -16.62 4.89 -6.34
CA ASN A 53 -17.77 4.25 -5.76
C ASN A 53 -17.42 3.44 -4.53
N HIS A 54 -16.15 3.25 -4.24
CA HIS A 54 -15.69 2.48 -3.10
C HIS A 54 -14.90 3.32 -2.09
N ARG A 55 -14.85 4.63 -2.28
CA ARG A 55 -14.16 5.48 -1.33
C ARG A 55 -14.96 5.54 -0.05
N GLY A 56 -14.30 5.72 1.04
CA GLY A 56 -14.92 5.70 2.35
C GLY A 56 -15.00 4.31 2.94
N THR A 57 -14.55 3.30 2.19
CA THR A 57 -14.45 1.96 2.73
C THR A 57 -13.03 1.76 3.22
N ALA A 58 -12.68 0.61 3.69
CA ALA A 58 -11.35 0.34 4.21
C ALA A 58 -10.38 -0.20 3.17
N ILE A 59 -10.72 -0.12 1.88
CA ILE A 59 -9.91 -0.74 0.84
C ILE A 59 -8.49 -0.18 0.78
N ALA A 60 -8.34 1.14 0.83
CA ALA A 60 -7.01 1.74 0.75
C ALA A 60 -6.15 1.32 1.94
N ALA A 61 -6.74 1.31 3.12
CA ALA A 61 -6.00 0.93 4.33
C ALA A 61 -5.62 -0.55 4.28
N GLU A 62 -6.51 -1.41 3.81
CA GLU A 62 -6.23 -2.83 3.71
C GLU A 62 -5.12 -3.10 2.71
N MET A 63 -5.15 -2.46 1.54
CA MET A 63 -4.09 -2.64 0.56
C MET A 63 -2.75 -2.17 1.11
N THR A 64 -2.76 -1.01 1.79
CA THR A 64 -1.54 -0.45 2.35
C THR A 64 -0.96 -1.39 3.40
N LYS A 65 -1.82 -1.94 4.27
CA LYS A 65 -1.36 -2.85 5.28
C LYS A 65 -0.73 -4.09 4.65
N LYS A 66 -1.37 -4.64 3.63
CA LYS A 66 -0.84 -5.83 2.97
C LYS A 66 0.50 -5.55 2.31
N LEU A 67 0.64 -4.38 1.69
CA LEU A 67 1.90 -4.02 1.04
C LEU A 67 3.00 -3.83 2.10
N LEU A 68 2.72 -3.11 3.18
CA LEU A 68 3.75 -2.87 4.18
C LEU A 68 4.11 -4.16 4.93
N ASP A 69 3.16 -5.07 5.11
CA ASP A 69 3.45 -6.38 5.68
C ASP A 69 4.39 -7.17 4.76
N LYS A 70 4.16 -7.09 3.45
CA LYS A 70 5.02 -7.76 2.50
C LYS A 70 6.43 -7.20 2.56
N ILE A 71 6.55 -5.88 2.58
CA ILE A 71 7.86 -5.22 2.63
C ILE A 71 8.62 -5.61 3.89
N THR A 72 7.92 -5.61 5.04
CA THR A 72 8.54 -5.95 6.29
C THR A 72 8.95 -7.42 6.32
N THR A 73 8.11 -8.29 5.78
CA THR A 73 8.42 -9.71 5.73
C THR A 73 9.64 -9.98 4.86
N GLU A 74 9.81 -9.19 3.80
CA GLU A 74 10.98 -9.31 2.93
C GLU A 74 12.22 -8.65 3.52
N ASN A 75 12.06 -8.01 4.67
CA ASN A 75 13.15 -7.32 5.34
C ASN A 75 13.68 -6.19 4.48
N LYS A 76 12.81 -5.49 3.78
CA LYS A 76 13.15 -4.38 2.91
C LYS A 76 12.64 -3.08 3.49
N LYS A 77 12.85 -1.98 2.76
CA LYS A 77 12.45 -0.67 3.21
C LYS A 77 11.53 -0.01 2.21
N PHE A 78 10.86 1.06 2.62
CA PHE A 78 10.01 1.79 1.68
C PHE A 78 10.12 3.30 1.88
N ILE A 79 9.93 4.04 0.81
CA ILE A 79 9.88 5.48 0.82
C ILE A 79 8.43 5.85 0.54
N PRO A 80 7.73 6.49 1.48
CA PRO A 80 6.32 6.80 1.29
C PRO A 80 6.13 8.14 0.59
N LEU A 81 6.18 8.16 -0.73
CA LEU A 81 5.89 9.38 -1.47
C LEU A 81 4.40 9.65 -1.52
N CYS A 82 3.57 8.63 -1.36
CA CYS A 82 2.14 8.78 -1.42
C CYS A 82 1.61 9.33 -0.10
N SER A 83 0.80 10.38 -0.17
CA SER A 83 0.27 11.00 1.04
C SER A 83 -0.62 10.05 1.83
N PHE A 84 -1.33 9.14 1.15
CA PHE A 84 -2.13 8.19 1.90
C PHE A 84 -1.26 7.28 2.76
N THR A 85 -0.10 6.87 2.24
CA THR A 85 0.80 6.00 3.01
C THR A 85 1.29 6.75 4.25
N GLU A 86 1.60 8.02 4.11
CA GLU A 86 2.03 8.80 5.27
C GLU A 86 0.93 8.87 6.32
N HIS A 87 -0.32 9.09 5.90
CA HIS A 87 -1.42 9.13 6.85
C HIS A 87 -1.64 7.77 7.51
N PHE A 88 -1.45 6.70 6.76
CA PHE A 88 -1.59 5.36 7.30
C PHE A 88 -0.57 5.14 8.41
N LEU A 89 0.67 5.64 8.23
CA LEU A 89 1.72 5.49 9.23
C LEU A 89 1.39 6.23 10.52
N ASP A 90 0.62 7.30 10.45
CA ASP A 90 0.22 8.00 11.66
C ASP A 90 -0.68 7.14 12.52
N LYS A 91 -1.45 6.25 11.90
CA LYS A 91 -2.35 5.38 12.64
C LYS A 91 -1.71 4.04 12.97
N GLU A 92 -0.72 3.64 12.19
CA GLU A 92 -0.04 2.37 12.38
C GLU A 92 1.47 2.61 12.45
N PRO A 93 1.94 3.26 13.50
CA PRO A 93 3.33 3.69 13.56
C PRO A 93 4.36 2.58 13.62
N GLN A 94 3.94 1.35 13.90
CA GLN A 94 4.88 0.25 13.97
C GLN A 94 5.57 -0.01 12.63
N TYR A 95 4.98 0.45 11.53
CA TYR A 95 5.59 0.24 10.22
C TYR A 95 6.67 1.29 9.92
N ARG A 96 6.78 2.33 10.74
CA ARG A 96 7.77 3.38 10.47
C ARG A 96 9.20 2.87 10.56
N LYS A 97 9.44 1.76 11.23
CA LYS A 97 10.80 1.26 11.31
C LYS A 97 11.35 0.84 9.96
N ALA A 98 10.49 0.54 8.99
CA ALA A 98 10.93 0.20 7.65
C ALA A 98 10.86 1.39 6.70
N ALA A 99 10.36 2.53 7.16
CA ALA A 99 10.26 3.72 6.32
C ALA A 99 11.63 4.38 6.17
N TYR A 100 11.88 4.92 5.00
CA TYR A 100 13.16 5.52 4.70
C TYR A 100 12.90 6.90 4.08
N TYR A 101 13.63 7.89 4.52
CA TYR A 101 13.46 9.26 4.05
C TYR A 101 14.83 9.75 3.57
N PRO A 102 15.17 9.52 2.34
CA PRO A 102 16.53 9.78 1.85
C PRO A 102 17.04 11.18 2.05
N HIS A 103 16.17 12.19 1.94
CA HIS A 103 16.72 13.51 2.07
C HIS A 103 17.06 13.87 3.47
N ASP A 104 16.69 13.11 4.45
CA ASP A 104 17.14 13.36 5.79
C ASP A 104 18.63 13.06 5.87
N GLU A 105 19.15 12.23 4.99
CA GLU A 105 20.53 11.93 5.01
C GLU A 105 21.35 12.88 4.20
N GLU A 106 20.74 13.61 3.36
CA GLU A 106 21.46 14.56 2.56
C GLU A 106 21.64 15.84 3.18
N GLU A 107 21.04 16.05 4.29
CA GLU A 107 21.09 17.26 4.90
C GLU A 107 22.25 17.34 5.62
N PHE A 108 23.15 17.52 5.55
CA PHE A 108 24.27 17.63 6.31
C PHE A 108 25.30 17.90 5.59
#